data_bb2ae36a8f91640d4825f8fff34f37ee
#
_entry.id   bb2ae36a8f91640d4825f8fff34f37ee
#
_cell.length_a   1.000
_cell.length_b   1.000
_cell.length_c   1.000
_cell.angle_alpha   90.00
_cell.angle_beta   90.00
_cell.angle_gamma   90.00
#
_symmetry.space_group_name_H-M   'P 1'
#
loop_
_entity.id
_entity.type
_entity.pdbx_description
1 polymer ?
#
loop_
_entity_poly.entity_id
_entity_poly.type
_entity_poly.pdbx_seq_one_letter_code
_entity_poly.pdbx_strand_id
1 'polypeptide(L)'
;MQQAEIHKFLSDFFHANHCEIIDKGPGHLVVQLTIEMDKELMNRPFYWHYLEKTGGVPNPMSLTLITDQELAPEGLKGDFIHFGSPRLHQIFAVSKKLSRHIRL
;
A
#
# COMPACT_ATOMS: atom_id res chain seq x y z
N MET A 1 3.88 17.04 -7.04
CA MET A 1 2.60 16.35 -6.78
C MET A 1 1.99 16.86 -5.48
N GLN A 2 0.76 17.27 -5.51
CA GLN A 2 0.07 17.76 -4.32
C GLN A 2 -0.51 16.61 -3.52
N GLN A 3 -0.81 16.84 -2.24
CA GLN A 3 -1.32 15.77 -1.36
C GLN A 3 -2.63 15.17 -1.85
N ALA A 4 -3.52 15.97 -2.41
CA ALA A 4 -4.77 15.46 -2.97
C ALA A 4 -4.54 14.52 -4.15
N GLU A 5 -3.54 14.81 -4.97
CA GLU A 5 -3.15 13.95 -6.09
C GLU A 5 -2.51 12.65 -5.60
N ILE A 6 -1.69 12.74 -4.56
CA ILE A 6 -1.09 11.56 -3.93
C ILE A 6 -2.18 10.66 -3.36
N HIS A 7 -3.15 11.25 -2.67
CA HIS A 7 -4.26 10.50 -2.07
C HIS A 7 -5.06 9.75 -3.15
N LYS A 8 -5.39 10.43 -4.24
CA LYS A 8 -6.10 9.82 -5.36
C LYS A 8 -5.27 8.73 -6.03
N PHE A 9 -3.98 8.98 -6.25
CA PHE A 9 -3.09 7.99 -6.85
C PHE A 9 -3.05 6.72 -6.02
N LEU A 10 -2.89 6.84 -4.70
CA LEU A 10 -2.84 5.68 -3.81
C LEU A 10 -4.14 4.90 -3.81
N SER A 11 -5.27 5.60 -3.75
CA SER A 11 -6.58 4.98 -3.81
C SER A 11 -6.76 4.19 -5.11
N ASP A 12 -6.43 4.81 -6.23
CA ASP A 12 -6.57 4.18 -7.55
C ASP A 12 -5.61 2.99 -7.70
N PHE A 13 -4.37 3.14 -7.22
CA PHE A 13 -3.37 2.09 -7.28
C PHE A 13 -3.82 0.84 -6.52
N PHE A 14 -4.25 1.01 -5.28
CA PHE A 14 -4.65 -0.15 -4.48
C PHE A 14 -5.93 -0.78 -5.00
N HIS A 15 -6.88 0.04 -5.46
CA HIS A 15 -8.10 -0.48 -6.07
C HIS A 15 -7.79 -1.29 -7.34
N ALA A 16 -6.92 -0.78 -8.19
CA ALA A 16 -6.55 -1.44 -9.44
C ALA A 16 -5.82 -2.77 -9.20
N ASN A 17 -5.17 -2.93 -8.04
CA ASN A 17 -4.46 -4.13 -7.68
C ASN A 17 -5.26 -5.05 -6.74
N HIS A 18 -6.57 -4.86 -6.70
CA HIS A 18 -7.52 -5.70 -5.96
C HIS A 18 -7.33 -5.70 -4.45
N CYS A 19 -6.66 -4.69 -3.92
CA CYS A 19 -6.55 -4.51 -2.48
C CYS A 19 -7.86 -3.95 -1.95
N GLU A 20 -8.30 -4.47 -0.80
CA GLU A 20 -9.50 -3.97 -0.15
C GLU A 20 -9.19 -2.68 0.59
N ILE A 21 -9.90 -1.60 0.26
CA ILE A 21 -9.79 -0.35 1.00
C ILE A 21 -10.76 -0.43 2.18
N ILE A 22 -10.22 -0.67 3.37
CA ILE A 22 -11.00 -0.87 4.59
C ILE A 22 -11.61 0.45 5.05
N ASP A 23 -10.82 1.52 4.96
CA ASP A 23 -11.26 2.85 5.38
C ASP A 23 -10.61 3.89 4.47
N LYS A 24 -11.42 4.85 4.02
CA LYS A 24 -10.94 5.91 3.16
C LYS A 24 -11.51 7.23 3.66
N GLY A 25 -10.65 8.03 4.27
CA GLY A 25 -11.00 9.37 4.70
C GLY A 25 -10.39 10.44 3.80
N PRO A 26 -10.67 11.73 4.09
CA PRO A 26 -10.12 12.81 3.27
C PRO A 26 -8.60 12.95 3.38
N GLY A 27 -8.00 12.45 4.45
CA GLY A 27 -6.56 12.54 4.66
C GLY A 27 -5.89 11.23 5.01
N HIS A 28 -6.57 10.09 4.86
CA HIS A 28 -5.97 8.78 5.17
C HIS A 28 -6.59 7.67 4.34
N LEU A 29 -5.87 6.54 4.30
CA LEU A 29 -6.31 5.30 3.68
C LEU A 29 -5.88 4.14 4.56
N VAL A 30 -6.79 3.20 4.82
CA VAL A 30 -6.44 1.90 5.42
C VAL A 30 -6.73 0.82 4.40
N VAL A 31 -5.72 0.06 4.03
CA VAL A 31 -5.79 -0.88 2.93
C VAL A 31 -5.36 -2.25 3.40
N GLN A 32 -6.16 -3.28 3.09
CA GLN A 32 -5.76 -4.67 3.29
C GLN A 32 -5.03 -5.14 2.03
N LEU A 33 -3.76 -5.47 2.17
CA LEU A 33 -2.95 -5.89 1.03
C LEU A 33 -3.32 -7.30 0.60
N THR A 34 -3.16 -7.57 -0.70
CA THR A 34 -3.17 -8.93 -1.23
C THR A 34 -1.82 -9.58 -0.92
N ILE A 35 -1.72 -10.89 -1.11
CA ILE A 35 -0.46 -11.61 -0.94
C ILE A 35 0.62 -11.02 -1.84
N GLU A 36 0.29 -10.76 -3.11
CA GLU A 36 1.22 -10.20 -4.08
C GLU A 36 1.70 -8.80 -3.66
N MET A 37 0.79 -7.94 -3.22
CA MET A 37 1.15 -6.60 -2.78
C MET A 37 1.96 -6.60 -1.49
N ASP A 38 1.66 -7.51 -0.56
CA ASP A 38 2.48 -7.66 0.64
C ASP A 38 3.91 -8.03 0.27
N LYS A 39 4.09 -8.97 -0.63
CA LYS A 39 5.43 -9.37 -1.10
C LYS A 39 6.19 -8.22 -1.76
N GLU A 40 5.48 -7.37 -2.51
CA GLU A 40 6.11 -6.24 -3.20
C GLU A 40 6.42 -5.07 -2.27
N LEU A 41 5.57 -4.80 -1.28
CA LEU A 41 5.68 -3.60 -0.47
C LEU A 41 6.28 -3.81 0.92
N MET A 42 6.00 -4.93 1.55
CA MET A 42 6.42 -5.15 2.94
C MET A 42 7.82 -5.76 3.08
N ASN A 43 8.34 -6.31 2.01
CA ASN A 43 9.71 -6.85 1.95
C ASN A 43 10.03 -7.78 3.11
N ARG A 44 9.21 -8.81 3.30
CA ARG A 44 9.46 -9.82 4.34
C ARG A 44 9.57 -11.21 3.74
N PRO A 45 10.68 -11.47 3.01
CA PRO A 45 10.86 -12.73 2.30
C PRO A 45 10.95 -13.94 3.22
N PHE A 46 11.49 -13.78 4.41
CA PHE A 46 11.61 -14.90 5.38
C PHE A 46 10.23 -15.36 5.87
N TYR A 47 9.30 -14.43 6.06
CA TYR A 47 7.94 -14.77 6.46
C TYR A 47 7.27 -15.64 5.42
N TRP A 48 7.32 -15.24 4.15
CA TRP A 48 6.68 -15.99 3.07
C TRP A 48 7.35 -17.33 2.83
N HIS A 49 8.68 -17.36 2.89
CA HIS A 49 9.46 -18.59 2.77
C HIS A 49 9.11 -19.59 3.87
N TYR A 50 8.99 -19.11 5.11
CA TYR A 50 8.59 -19.93 6.25
C TYR A 50 7.20 -20.52 6.04
N LEU A 51 6.25 -19.73 5.58
CA LEU A 51 4.89 -20.20 5.33
C LEU A 51 4.83 -21.26 4.23
N GLU A 52 5.62 -21.11 3.19
CA GLU A 52 5.69 -22.10 2.10
C GLU A 52 6.21 -23.43 2.60
N LYS A 53 7.17 -23.42 3.51
CA LYS A 53 7.75 -24.65 4.08
C LYS A 53 6.84 -25.32 5.08
N THR A 54 6.11 -24.56 5.87
CA THR A 54 5.28 -25.12 6.96
C THR A 54 3.84 -25.34 6.56
N GLY A 55 3.43 -24.86 5.38
CA GLY A 55 2.04 -24.94 4.94
C GLY A 55 1.10 -24.05 5.74
N GLY A 56 1.64 -22.99 6.36
CA GLY A 56 0.84 -22.07 7.16
C GLY A 56 -0.12 -21.23 6.33
N VAL A 57 -1.09 -20.62 7.01
CA VAL A 57 -2.07 -19.75 6.36
C VAL A 57 -1.45 -18.37 6.11
N PRO A 58 -1.43 -17.88 4.86
CA PRO A 58 -0.93 -16.54 4.57
C PRO A 58 -1.75 -15.46 5.26
N ASN A 59 -1.06 -14.47 5.81
CA ASN A 59 -1.70 -13.34 6.48
C ASN A 59 -1.09 -12.03 5.99
N PRO A 60 -1.54 -11.51 4.84
CA PRO A 60 -1.03 -10.24 4.34
C PRO A 60 -1.29 -9.10 5.31
N MET A 61 -0.35 -8.16 5.38
CA MET A 61 -0.49 -7.02 6.27
C MET A 61 -1.50 -6.01 5.74
N SER A 62 -2.10 -5.26 6.66
CA SER A 62 -2.82 -4.05 6.29
C SER A 62 -1.87 -2.86 6.38
N LEU A 63 -2.14 -1.84 5.59
CA LEU A 63 -1.30 -0.66 5.49
C LEU A 63 -2.16 0.58 5.74
N THR A 64 -1.72 1.41 6.68
CA THR A 64 -2.37 2.68 6.98
C THR A 64 -1.51 3.81 6.46
N LEU A 65 -2.06 4.60 5.56
CA LEU A 65 -1.37 5.71 4.91
C LEU A 65 -2.05 7.02 5.26
N ILE A 66 -1.27 7.98 5.71
CA ILE A 66 -1.76 9.32 6.05
C ILE A 66 -1.29 10.27 4.96
N THR A 67 -2.22 10.87 4.23
CA THR A 67 -1.91 11.81 3.15
C THR A 67 -2.06 13.26 3.57
N ASP A 68 -2.85 13.52 4.61
CA ASP A 68 -3.04 14.86 5.16
C ASP A 68 -3.26 14.75 6.66
N GLN A 69 -2.27 15.19 7.44
CA GLN A 69 -2.32 15.07 8.90
C GLN A 69 -3.42 15.92 9.53
N GLU A 70 -3.81 17.00 8.89
CA GLU A 70 -4.88 17.87 9.41
C GLU A 70 -6.26 17.23 9.23
N LEU A 71 -6.43 16.47 8.16
CA LEU A 71 -7.70 15.83 7.84
C LEU A 71 -7.81 14.41 8.39
N ALA A 72 -6.69 13.79 8.71
CA ALA A 72 -6.67 12.44 9.28
C ALA A 72 -7.18 12.45 10.72
N PRO A 73 -7.83 11.35 11.17
CA PRO A 73 -8.27 11.27 12.57
C PRO A 73 -7.12 11.42 13.54
N GLU A 74 -7.36 12.15 14.64
CA GLU A 74 -6.38 12.30 15.69
C GLU A 74 -6.06 10.95 16.32
N GLY A 75 -4.79 10.69 16.54
CA GLY A 75 -4.35 9.42 17.12
C GLY A 75 -4.21 8.26 16.13
N LEU A 76 -4.54 8.49 14.87
CA LEU A 76 -4.35 7.45 13.83
C LEU A 76 -2.87 7.20 13.61
N LYS A 77 -2.46 5.94 13.72
CA LYS A 77 -1.07 5.54 13.50
C LYS A 77 -0.91 4.98 12.08
N GLY A 78 0.04 5.52 11.34
CA GLY A 78 0.31 5.06 9.98
C GLY A 78 1.48 5.82 9.38
N ASP A 79 1.82 5.48 8.14
CA ASP A 79 2.91 6.13 7.41
C ASP A 79 2.41 7.44 6.81
N PHE A 80 3.06 8.55 7.13
CA PHE A 80 2.78 9.82 6.48
C PHE A 80 3.41 9.81 5.09
N ILE A 81 2.57 9.96 4.08
CA ILE A 81 2.98 9.89 2.69
C ILE A 81 3.00 11.29 2.07
N HIS A 82 4.17 11.70 1.60
CA HIS A 82 4.35 12.93 0.85
C HIS A 82 5.26 12.65 -0.33
N PHE A 83 5.44 13.63 -1.21
CA PHE A 83 6.16 13.42 -2.46
C PHE A 83 7.58 12.88 -2.27
N GLY A 84 8.27 13.29 -1.21
CA GLY A 84 9.62 12.81 -0.91
C GLY A 84 9.71 11.52 -0.10
N SER A 85 8.57 10.90 0.21
CA SER A 85 8.57 9.76 1.11
C SER A 85 9.06 8.48 0.41
N PRO A 86 9.94 7.69 1.07
CA PRO A 86 10.43 6.44 0.46
C PRO A 86 9.31 5.46 0.11
N ARG A 87 8.27 5.40 0.93
CA ARG A 87 7.12 4.53 0.68
C ARG A 87 6.42 4.89 -0.63
N LEU A 88 6.25 6.17 -0.91
CA LEU A 88 5.62 6.60 -2.16
C LEU A 88 6.47 6.22 -3.37
N HIS A 89 7.79 6.40 -3.28
CA HIS A 89 8.70 6.01 -4.35
C HIS A 89 8.68 4.50 -4.58
N GLN A 90 8.57 3.71 -3.52
CA GLN A 90 8.43 2.27 -3.60
C GLN A 90 7.14 1.90 -4.35
N ILE A 91 6.03 2.56 -4.04
CA ILE A 91 4.75 2.34 -4.69
C ILE A 91 4.83 2.71 -6.18
N PHE A 92 5.48 3.83 -6.51
CA PHE A 92 5.71 4.19 -7.91
C PHE A 92 6.48 3.11 -8.66
N ALA A 93 7.52 2.56 -8.05
CA ALA A 93 8.33 1.51 -8.68
C ALA A 93 7.50 0.25 -8.92
N VAL A 94 6.69 -0.15 -7.96
CA VAL A 94 5.79 -1.31 -8.10
C VAL A 94 4.74 -1.05 -9.18
N SER A 95 4.15 0.13 -9.19
CA SER A 95 3.16 0.52 -10.20
C SER A 95 3.75 0.43 -11.62
N LYS A 96 4.96 0.91 -11.79
CA LYS A 96 5.66 0.85 -13.07
C LYS A 96 5.94 -0.59 -13.50
N LYS A 97 6.38 -1.43 -12.57
CA LYS A 97 6.65 -2.84 -12.80
C LYS A 97 5.39 -3.57 -13.25
N LEU A 98 4.28 -3.37 -12.55
CA LEU A 98 3.01 -4.03 -12.86
C LEU A 98 2.44 -3.53 -14.19
N SER A 99 2.60 -2.26 -14.50
CA SER A 99 2.17 -1.69 -15.76
C SER A 99 2.87 -2.37 -16.95
N ARG A 100 4.14 -2.71 -16.81
CA ARG A 100 4.88 -3.42 -17.87
C ARG A 100 4.34 -4.83 -18.13
N HIS A 101 3.85 -5.50 -17.09
CA HIS A 101 3.30 -6.85 -17.23
C HIS A 101 1.91 -6.85 -17.86
N ILE A 102 1.14 -5.80 -17.64
CA ILE A 102 -0.21 -5.67 -18.20
C ILE A 102 -0.17 -5.17 -19.63
N ARG A 103 0.86 -4.45 -19.97
CA ARG A 103 0.98 -3.82 -21.29
C ARG A 103 1.36 -4.84 -22.35
N LEU A 104 0.47 -5.06 -23.23
CA LEU A 104 0.67 -5.97 -24.37
C LEU A 104 1.28 -5.24 -25.55
#